data_ef73a7d76ed4f2498bdb5099ec651410
#
_entry.id   ef73a7d76ed4f2498bdb5099ec651410
#
_cell.length_a   1.000
_cell.length_b   1.000
_cell.length_c   1.000
_cell.angle_alpha   90.00
_cell.angle_beta   90.00
_cell.angle_gamma   90.00
#
_symmetry.space_group_name_H-M   'P 1'
#
loop_
_entity.id
_entity.type
_entity.pdbx_description
1 polymer ?
#
loop_
_entity_poly.entity_id
_entity_poly.type
_entity_poly.pdbx_seq_one_letter_code
_entity_poly.pdbx_strand_id
1 'polypeptide(L)'
;MKSFMPLTLIIAGMLAAGCLHHQPARTASPATPAAVAPQPIVTPDNSLTARVVSYNASGRFVVLSFPVGQMPKLEQSLFLYRDGMKVSEVKITGPQRENNIVADLVTGEAQVGDEVRDQ
;
A
#
# COMPACT_ATOMS: atom_id res chain seq x y z
N MET A 1 66.11 -12.67 21.17
CA MET A 1 66.84 -13.05 22.35
C MET A 1 65.89 -13.45 23.43
N LYS A 2 65.98 -14.72 23.75
CA LYS A 2 65.85 -15.31 25.07
C LYS A 2 64.57 -15.11 25.82
N SER A 3 63.79 -16.16 25.89
CA SER A 3 63.79 -17.15 27.02
C SER A 3 62.90 -16.63 28.15
N PHE A 4 62.02 -17.32 28.78
CA PHE A 4 61.90 -18.71 29.21
C PHE A 4 60.48 -18.99 29.69
N MET A 5 59.97 -20.15 29.43
CA MET A 5 58.97 -20.90 30.19
C MET A 5 59.39 -21.05 31.68
N PRO A 6 58.49 -21.25 32.63
CA PRO A 6 57.96 -22.59 32.88
C PRO A 6 56.47 -22.57 33.33
N LEU A 7 55.66 -23.47 32.85
CA LEU A 7 55.30 -24.76 33.44
C LEU A 7 55.03 -24.76 34.96
N THR A 8 53.78 -24.73 35.33
CA THR A 8 53.31 -25.41 36.54
C THR A 8 51.92 -25.96 36.34
N LEU A 9 51.91 -27.24 36.30
CA LEU A 9 50.83 -28.17 36.39
C LEU A 9 50.23 -28.17 37.80
N ILE A 10 48.97 -28.05 38.00
CA ILE A 10 48.26 -28.61 39.15
C ILE A 10 46.91 -29.13 38.70
N ILE A 11 46.80 -30.39 38.75
CA ILE A 11 45.64 -31.25 38.74
C ILE A 11 44.94 -31.11 40.09
N ALA A 12 43.63 -31.03 40.07
CA ALA A 12 42.70 -31.77 40.91
C ALA A 12 41.37 -31.07 41.10
N GLY A 13 40.32 -31.80 40.93
CA GLY A 13 39.06 -31.45 41.55
C GLY A 13 37.82 -31.78 40.72
N MET A 14 37.63 -33.04 40.53
CA MET A 14 36.39 -33.69 40.14
C MET A 14 35.30 -33.41 41.17
N LEU A 15 34.22 -32.74 40.80
CA LEU A 15 32.95 -32.88 41.52
C LEU A 15 31.81 -32.70 40.53
N ALA A 16 31.29 -33.83 40.12
CA ALA A 16 30.03 -33.96 39.42
C ALA A 16 28.90 -33.56 40.37
N ALA A 17 28.29 -32.43 40.16
CA ALA A 17 26.97 -32.13 40.67
C ALA A 17 26.00 -32.12 39.49
N GLY A 18 25.38 -33.26 39.27
CA GLY A 18 24.26 -33.39 38.38
C GLY A 18 23.12 -32.55 38.87
N CYS A 19 22.93 -31.37 38.29
CA CYS A 19 21.66 -30.70 38.36
C CYS A 19 20.67 -31.44 37.47
N LEU A 20 19.89 -32.33 38.07
CA LEU A 20 18.63 -32.75 37.50
C LEU A 20 17.80 -31.46 37.28
N HIS A 21 17.84 -30.96 36.09
CA HIS A 21 16.82 -29.99 35.66
C HIS A 21 15.50 -30.76 35.62
N HIS A 22 14.79 -30.71 36.73
CA HIS A 22 13.40 -31.05 36.76
C HIS A 22 12.69 -29.98 35.96
N GLN A 23 12.51 -30.20 34.66
CA GLN A 23 11.60 -29.40 33.86
C GLN A 23 10.21 -29.60 34.46
N PRO A 24 9.58 -28.58 35.02
CA PRO A 24 8.18 -28.71 35.35
C PRO A 24 7.45 -28.99 34.07
N ALA A 25 6.76 -30.11 34.02
CA ALA A 25 5.83 -30.41 32.96
C ALA A 25 4.95 -29.15 32.77
N ARG A 26 5.14 -28.48 31.63
CA ARG A 26 4.19 -27.44 31.21
C ARG A 26 2.90 -28.20 31.02
N THR A 27 2.04 -28.11 32.01
CA THR A 27 0.65 -28.43 31.86
C THR A 27 0.19 -27.59 30.68
N ALA A 28 -0.07 -28.24 29.54
CA ALA A 28 -0.67 -27.59 28.41
C ALA A 28 -2.00 -27.03 28.91
N SER A 29 -2.01 -25.74 29.16
CA SER A 29 -3.25 -25.00 29.37
C SER A 29 -4.07 -25.24 28.10
N PRO A 30 -5.30 -25.71 28.18
CA PRO A 30 -6.12 -25.84 26.99
C PRO A 30 -6.15 -24.47 26.37
N ALA A 31 -5.60 -24.37 25.13
CA ALA A 31 -5.70 -23.17 24.36
C ALA A 31 -7.17 -22.89 24.18
N THR A 32 -7.66 -21.93 24.91
CA THR A 32 -8.95 -21.30 24.61
C THR A 32 -8.84 -20.89 23.14
N PRO A 33 -9.72 -21.36 22.24
CA PRO A 33 -9.70 -20.87 20.88
C PRO A 33 -9.80 -19.37 20.97
N ALA A 34 -8.71 -18.70 20.61
CA ALA A 34 -8.69 -17.26 20.49
C ALA A 34 -9.84 -16.92 19.53
N ALA A 35 -10.84 -16.22 20.03
CA ALA A 35 -11.88 -15.70 19.19
C ALA A 35 -11.17 -14.91 18.10
N VAL A 36 -11.26 -15.39 16.86
CA VAL A 36 -10.75 -14.68 15.70
C VAL A 36 -11.48 -13.36 15.70
N ALA A 37 -10.77 -12.29 16.05
CA ALA A 37 -11.32 -10.96 15.95
C ALA A 37 -11.83 -10.79 14.52
N PRO A 38 -13.05 -10.32 14.29
CA PRO A 38 -13.54 -10.12 12.93
C PRO A 38 -12.55 -9.18 12.23
N GLN A 39 -11.88 -9.73 11.23
CA GLN A 39 -11.01 -8.90 10.38
C GLN A 39 -11.92 -7.91 9.68
N PRO A 40 -11.58 -6.61 9.68
CA PRO A 40 -12.34 -5.66 8.91
C PRO A 40 -12.34 -6.14 7.45
N ILE A 41 -13.52 -6.38 6.91
CA ILE A 41 -13.69 -6.65 5.50
C ILE A 41 -13.32 -5.35 4.81
N VAL A 42 -12.10 -5.27 4.29
CA VAL A 42 -11.70 -4.17 3.42
C VAL A 42 -12.43 -4.43 2.10
N THR A 43 -13.57 -3.79 1.93
CA THR A 43 -14.22 -3.73 0.62
C THR A 43 -13.24 -2.99 -0.28
N PRO A 44 -12.75 -3.60 -1.38
CA PRO A 44 -11.90 -2.87 -2.30
C PRO A 44 -12.68 -1.66 -2.81
N ASP A 45 -12.14 -0.49 -2.56
CA ASP A 45 -12.66 0.75 -3.10
C ASP A 45 -12.33 0.76 -4.60
N ASN A 46 -13.31 0.36 -5.41
CA ASN A 46 -13.21 0.35 -6.87
C ASN A 46 -13.49 1.72 -7.47
N SER A 47 -13.59 2.77 -6.66
CA SER A 47 -13.77 4.12 -7.16
C SER A 47 -12.59 4.52 -8.04
N LEU A 48 -12.90 5.01 -9.23
CA LEU A 48 -11.89 5.52 -10.15
C LEU A 48 -11.41 6.88 -9.65
N THR A 49 -10.13 6.95 -9.36
CA THR A 49 -9.49 8.21 -8.96
C THR A 49 -8.34 8.50 -9.91
N ALA A 50 -8.32 9.70 -10.46
CA ALA A 50 -7.28 10.16 -11.38
C ALA A 50 -6.95 11.62 -11.14
N ARG A 51 -6.06 12.15 -11.96
CA ARG A 51 -5.67 13.55 -11.91
C ARG A 51 -5.58 14.15 -13.32
N VAL A 52 -5.97 15.40 -13.46
CA VAL A 52 -5.79 16.15 -14.69
C VAL A 52 -4.31 16.51 -14.85
N VAL A 53 -3.68 16.03 -15.91
CA VAL A 53 -2.27 16.32 -16.23
C VAL A 53 -2.12 17.34 -17.36
N SER A 54 -3.16 17.55 -18.16
CA SER A 54 -3.19 18.57 -19.20
C SER A 54 -4.62 19.02 -19.49
N TYR A 55 -4.77 20.28 -19.83
CA TYR A 55 -6.05 20.85 -20.24
C TYR A 55 -5.88 21.75 -21.47
N ASN A 56 -6.71 21.54 -22.47
CA ASN A 56 -6.77 22.37 -23.65
C ASN A 56 -8.13 23.12 -23.68
N ALA A 57 -8.09 24.39 -23.36
CA ALA A 57 -9.30 25.22 -23.27
C ALA A 57 -9.96 25.41 -24.65
N SER A 58 -9.19 25.57 -25.71
CA SER A 58 -9.70 25.76 -27.06
C SER A 58 -10.38 24.50 -27.61
N GLY A 59 -9.80 23.34 -27.36
CA GLY A 59 -10.34 22.04 -27.77
C GLY A 59 -11.34 21.47 -26.77
N ARG A 60 -11.49 22.07 -25.58
CA ARG A 60 -12.35 21.61 -24.49
C ARG A 60 -12.12 20.15 -24.14
N PHE A 61 -10.87 19.75 -24.05
CA PHE A 61 -10.51 18.39 -23.60
C PHE A 61 -9.42 18.43 -22.52
N VAL A 62 -9.39 17.37 -21.75
CA VAL A 62 -8.39 17.12 -20.71
C VAL A 62 -7.67 15.81 -20.97
N VAL A 63 -6.46 15.72 -20.47
CA VAL A 63 -5.74 14.45 -20.35
C VAL A 63 -5.74 14.05 -18.89
N LEU A 64 -6.24 12.87 -18.61
CA LEU A 64 -6.36 12.29 -17.29
C LEU A 64 -5.30 11.21 -17.10
N SER A 65 -4.64 11.20 -15.95
CA SER A 65 -3.70 10.16 -15.57
C SER A 65 -4.29 9.31 -14.45
N PHE A 66 -4.40 8.01 -14.72
CA PHE A 66 -4.92 7.02 -13.78
C PHE A 66 -3.78 6.19 -13.18
N PRO A 67 -3.96 5.65 -11.97
CA PRO A 67 -3.06 4.63 -11.45
C PRO A 67 -3.02 3.40 -12.36
N VAL A 68 -1.90 2.71 -12.35
CA VAL A 68 -1.73 1.48 -13.14
C VAL A 68 -2.81 0.45 -12.78
N GLY A 69 -3.46 -0.09 -13.80
CA GLY A 69 -4.53 -1.08 -13.63
C GLY A 69 -5.93 -0.49 -13.38
N GLN A 70 -6.05 0.83 -13.26
CA GLN A 70 -7.33 1.52 -13.14
C GLN A 70 -7.55 2.36 -14.39
N MET A 71 -8.42 1.92 -15.27
CA MET A 71 -8.72 2.66 -16.49
C MET A 71 -10.22 2.75 -16.69
N PRO A 72 -10.77 3.95 -16.96
CA PRO A 72 -12.18 4.11 -17.24
C PRO A 72 -12.57 3.51 -18.59
N LYS A 73 -13.83 3.26 -18.75
CA LYS A 73 -14.40 2.84 -20.04
C LYS A 73 -14.60 4.05 -20.95
N LEU A 74 -14.54 3.83 -22.26
CA LEU A 74 -14.96 4.84 -23.22
C LEU A 74 -16.42 5.22 -22.98
N GLU A 75 -16.75 6.46 -23.21
CA GLU A 75 -18.07 7.06 -23.00
C GLU A 75 -18.50 7.19 -21.52
N GLN A 76 -17.64 6.81 -20.57
CA GLN A 76 -17.90 6.98 -19.15
C GLN A 76 -17.81 8.46 -18.77
N SER A 77 -18.78 8.93 -17.98
CA SER A 77 -18.74 10.27 -17.37
C SER A 77 -17.96 10.21 -16.05
N LEU A 78 -17.08 11.18 -15.86
CA LEU A 78 -16.33 11.41 -14.64
C LEU A 78 -16.47 12.86 -14.22
N PHE A 79 -16.14 13.13 -12.96
CA PHE A 79 -16.26 14.47 -12.39
C PHE A 79 -14.91 14.98 -11.92
N LEU A 80 -14.67 16.27 -12.16
CA LEU A 80 -13.47 16.95 -11.67
C LEU A 80 -13.79 17.68 -10.37
N TYR A 81 -12.88 17.55 -9.43
CA TYR A 81 -12.98 18.19 -8.11
C TYR A 81 -11.76 19.07 -7.87
N ARG A 82 -12.00 20.23 -7.33
CA ARG A 82 -10.99 21.17 -6.85
C ARG A 82 -11.36 21.60 -5.44
N ASP A 83 -10.41 21.43 -4.50
CA ASP A 83 -10.64 21.73 -3.08
C ASP A 83 -11.90 21.04 -2.51
N GLY A 84 -12.16 19.79 -2.96
CA GLY A 84 -13.30 18.99 -2.53
C GLY A 84 -14.64 19.38 -3.18
N MET A 85 -14.66 20.37 -4.07
CA MET A 85 -15.88 20.80 -4.78
C MET A 85 -15.86 20.32 -6.23
N LYS A 86 -17.00 19.81 -6.69
CA LYS A 86 -17.19 19.45 -8.09
C LYS A 86 -17.18 20.72 -8.95
N VAL A 87 -16.23 20.79 -9.88
CA VAL A 87 -16.05 21.94 -10.76
C VAL A 87 -16.42 21.66 -12.21
N SER A 88 -16.44 20.40 -12.62
CA SER A 88 -16.57 20.05 -14.03
C SER A 88 -17.03 18.60 -14.20
N GLU A 89 -17.60 18.31 -15.37
CA GLU A 89 -17.91 16.98 -15.84
C GLU A 89 -17.17 16.72 -17.14
N VAL A 90 -16.60 15.54 -17.27
CA VAL A 90 -15.88 15.09 -18.45
C VAL A 90 -16.37 13.73 -18.89
N LYS A 91 -16.28 13.48 -20.18
CA LYS A 91 -16.63 12.22 -20.82
C LYS A 91 -15.40 11.59 -21.46
N ILE A 92 -15.14 10.34 -21.17
CA ILE A 92 -13.99 9.63 -21.70
C ILE A 92 -14.19 9.38 -23.20
N THR A 93 -13.30 9.93 -24.00
CA THR A 93 -13.37 9.80 -25.47
C THR A 93 -12.15 9.08 -26.06
N GLY A 94 -11.03 9.07 -25.32
CA GLY A 94 -9.76 8.51 -25.84
C GLY A 94 -9.07 9.47 -26.82
N PRO A 95 -7.94 9.13 -27.35
CA PRO A 95 -7.24 7.86 -27.21
C PRO A 95 -6.60 7.64 -25.83
N GLN A 96 -6.34 6.39 -25.52
CA GLN A 96 -5.55 5.99 -24.37
C GLN A 96 -4.09 5.77 -24.78
N ARG A 97 -3.17 6.23 -23.94
CA ARG A 97 -1.74 5.94 -24.06
C ARG A 97 -1.18 5.67 -22.67
N GLU A 98 -0.74 4.43 -22.46
CA GLU A 98 -0.30 3.97 -21.14
C GLU A 98 -1.40 4.16 -20.09
N ASN A 99 -1.14 4.93 -19.04
CA ASN A 99 -2.09 5.26 -18.00
C ASN A 99 -2.77 6.64 -18.18
N ASN A 100 -2.60 7.25 -19.34
CA ASN A 100 -3.25 8.51 -19.70
C ASN A 100 -4.38 8.27 -20.71
N ILE A 101 -5.46 9.01 -20.56
CA ILE A 101 -6.59 8.96 -21.47
C ILE A 101 -7.17 10.36 -21.67
N VAL A 102 -7.69 10.61 -22.89
CA VAL A 102 -8.33 11.88 -23.20
C VAL A 102 -9.81 11.82 -22.83
N ALA A 103 -10.29 12.91 -22.30
CA ALA A 103 -11.71 13.13 -22.02
C ALA A 103 -12.14 14.50 -22.49
N ASP A 104 -13.34 14.57 -23.05
CA ASP A 104 -13.94 15.83 -23.46
C ASP A 104 -14.65 16.50 -22.28
N LEU A 105 -14.50 17.80 -22.18
CA LEU A 105 -15.17 18.61 -21.16
C LEU A 105 -16.63 18.84 -21.55
N VAL A 106 -17.53 18.27 -20.75
CA VAL A 106 -18.98 18.41 -20.96
C VAL A 106 -19.47 19.72 -20.37
N THR A 107 -19.11 19.99 -19.12
CA THR A 107 -19.50 21.21 -18.40
C THR A 107 -18.35 21.74 -17.57
N GLY A 108 -18.42 23.01 -17.20
CA GLY A 108 -17.47 23.65 -16.31
C GLY A 108 -16.11 23.94 -16.92
N GLU A 109 -15.12 24.08 -16.09
CA GLU A 109 -13.72 24.35 -16.46
C GLU A 109 -12.79 23.38 -15.74
N ALA A 110 -11.71 23.02 -16.40
CA ALA A 110 -10.67 22.16 -15.85
C ALA A 110 -9.39 22.93 -15.58
N GLN A 111 -8.61 22.44 -14.64
CA GLN A 111 -7.23 22.88 -14.40
C GLN A 111 -6.34 21.66 -14.19
N VAL A 112 -5.07 21.83 -14.54
CA VAL A 112 -4.06 20.82 -14.22
C VAL A 112 -3.99 20.64 -12.72
N GLY A 113 -4.04 19.40 -12.25
CA GLY A 113 -4.05 19.06 -10.83
C GLY A 113 -5.43 18.80 -10.23
N ASP A 114 -6.52 19.09 -10.95
CA ASP A 114 -7.85 18.72 -10.50
C ASP A 114 -7.95 17.21 -10.30
N GLU A 115 -8.66 16.82 -9.25
CA GLU A 115 -8.90 15.42 -8.94
C GLU A 115 -10.09 14.90 -9.74
N VAL A 116 -9.97 13.69 -10.25
CA VAL A 116 -11.01 13.04 -11.07
C VAL A 116 -11.59 11.89 -10.28
N ARG A 117 -12.93 11.81 -10.25
CA ARG A 117 -13.66 10.71 -9.60
C ARG A 117 -14.86 10.30 -10.44
N ASP A 118 -15.34 9.07 -10.20
CA ASP A 118 -16.56 8.55 -10.85
C ASP A 118 -17.85 8.89 -10.08
N GLN A 119 -17.70 9.44 -8.86
CA GLN A 119 -18.81 9.88 -8.00
C GLN A 119 -18.47 11.19 -7.29
#